data_01388c7fda70b53184b718f9d1aee5b7
#
_entry.id   01388c7fda70b53184b718f9d1aee5b7
#
_cell.length_a   1.000
_cell.length_b   1.000
_cell.length_c   1.000
_cell.angle_alpha   90.00
_cell.angle_beta   90.00
_cell.angle_gamma   90.00
#
_symmetry.space_group_name_H-M   'P 1'
#
loop_
_entity.id
_entity.type
_entity.pdbx_description
1 polymer ?
#
loop_
_entity_poly.entity_id
_entity_poly.type
_entity_poly.pdbx_seq_one_letter_code
_entity_poly.pdbx_strand_id
1 'polypeptide(L)'
;MPGIRIVSIFGLACAALLMLAASVMPAAATSRIKDLANIEGVRQNQLIGYGLVVGLNGTGDTLNNIPFTKQSLQAMLERMGVNIRGATIRTGNVAAVMVTGNLPAFGTQGTRMDVTVSALGDAKDLRGGTLLVTPLLGADGNVYAVAQGTLAISGFNAEGEAAKVVRGVPTVGRIANGAIIEREIEFALNRLPNVRLALRNADFTTAKRIAAAVNDYLGVKTAEPLDPSTVQLSIPPEFKGNVVAFLTEIEQLQVDPDLAARIVIDERSGIIVMGRDVRVATVAVAQGNLTVTISESPQVSQPNPLSRGRTVVTPRSNVQVTEDGKKFAVVKDGVSLQQLVDGLNGLGIGPRDLISILQAIKAAGAIEADIEVM
;
A
#
# COMPACT_ATOMS: atom_id res chain seq x y z
N MET A 1 -57.74 38.14 18.42
CA MET A 1 -57.44 36.75 18.05
C MET A 1 -56.00 36.61 17.57
N PRO A 2 -55.00 36.46 18.43
CA PRO A 2 -53.56 36.27 18.02
C PRO A 2 -53.01 34.89 18.25
N GLY A 3 -53.82 33.88 18.61
CA GLY A 3 -53.31 32.56 19.01
C GLY A 3 -53.01 31.53 17.88
N ILE A 4 -53.56 31.75 16.66
CA ILE A 4 -53.52 30.73 15.59
C ILE A 4 -52.21 30.81 14.77
N ARG A 5 -51.46 31.90 14.75
CA ARG A 5 -50.23 32.05 13.97
C ARG A 5 -48.98 31.42 14.63
N ILE A 6 -48.97 31.25 15.93
CA ILE A 6 -47.80 30.72 16.67
C ILE A 6 -47.70 29.19 16.52
N VAL A 7 -48.85 28.48 16.46
CA VAL A 7 -48.89 27.03 16.33
C VAL A 7 -48.41 26.58 14.91
N SER A 8 -48.69 27.35 13.88
CA SER A 8 -48.24 27.04 12.52
C SER A 8 -46.74 27.22 12.30
N ILE A 9 -46.10 28.17 13.00
CA ILE A 9 -44.65 28.40 12.89
C ILE A 9 -43.86 27.28 13.61
N PHE A 10 -44.36 26.82 14.77
CA PHE A 10 -43.78 25.70 15.48
C PHE A 10 -43.87 24.36 14.72
N GLY A 11 -44.98 24.12 14.01
CA GLY A 11 -45.17 22.96 13.14
C GLY A 11 -44.25 22.94 11.94
N LEU A 12 -44.01 24.12 11.31
CA LEU A 12 -43.06 24.24 10.19
C LEU A 12 -41.60 24.08 10.64
N ALA A 13 -41.23 24.61 11.81
CA ALA A 13 -39.91 24.48 12.37
C ALA A 13 -39.59 23.03 12.78
N CYS A 14 -40.55 22.30 13.36
CA CYS A 14 -40.39 20.86 13.65
C CYS A 14 -40.30 20.00 12.37
N ALA A 15 -41.08 20.30 11.33
CA ALA A 15 -41.00 19.61 10.04
C ALA A 15 -39.66 19.86 9.33
N ALA A 16 -39.13 21.09 9.39
CA ALA A 16 -37.82 21.43 8.84
C ALA A 16 -36.68 20.75 9.62
N LEU A 17 -36.78 20.67 10.94
CA LEU A 17 -35.81 19.94 11.79
C LEU A 17 -35.82 18.42 11.52
N LEU A 18 -37.01 17.84 11.31
CA LEU A 18 -37.16 16.43 10.93
C LEU A 18 -36.63 16.12 9.53
N MET A 19 -36.80 17.04 8.58
CA MET A 19 -36.18 16.89 7.24
C MET A 19 -34.66 17.03 7.28
N LEU A 20 -34.10 17.88 8.15
CA LEU A 20 -32.64 18.01 8.31
C LEU A 20 -32.04 16.78 9.01
N ALA A 21 -32.74 16.13 9.93
CA ALA A 21 -32.30 14.91 10.59
C ALA A 21 -32.35 13.65 9.69
N ALA A 22 -33.18 13.65 8.64
CA ALA A 22 -33.28 12.55 7.68
C ALA A 22 -32.13 12.53 6.63
N SER A 23 -31.31 13.56 6.55
CA SER A 23 -30.25 13.70 5.54
C SER A 23 -28.85 13.26 6.01
N VAL A 24 -28.69 12.76 7.23
CA VAL A 24 -27.42 12.16 7.69
C VAL A 24 -27.44 10.67 7.37
N MET A 25 -27.38 10.33 6.08
CA MET A 25 -26.98 8.98 5.68
C MET A 25 -25.51 8.79 6.04
N PRO A 26 -25.13 7.69 6.74
CA PRO A 26 -23.73 7.37 6.91
C PRO A 26 -23.10 7.25 5.52
N ALA A 27 -22.11 8.07 5.22
CA ALA A 27 -21.32 7.94 4.02
C ALA A 27 -20.61 6.58 4.10
N ALA A 28 -21.12 5.57 3.40
CA ALA A 28 -20.38 4.34 3.19
C ALA A 28 -19.08 4.72 2.46
N ALA A 29 -17.96 4.21 2.94
CA ALA A 29 -16.65 4.44 2.32
C ALA A 29 -16.55 3.61 1.04
N THR A 30 -17.29 4.03 -0.01
CA THR A 30 -17.24 3.36 -1.31
C THR A 30 -15.90 3.65 -1.98
N SER A 31 -15.28 2.63 -2.54
CA SER A 31 -14.04 2.73 -3.31
C SER A 31 -14.31 2.38 -4.76
N ARG A 32 -13.55 2.97 -5.68
CA ARG A 32 -13.69 2.62 -7.10
C ARG A 32 -13.01 1.28 -7.37
N ILE A 33 -13.50 0.55 -8.38
CA ILE A 33 -12.92 -0.75 -8.75
C ILE A 33 -11.42 -0.62 -9.04
N LYS A 34 -10.95 0.45 -9.69
CA LYS A 34 -9.52 0.70 -9.96
C LYS A 34 -8.65 0.85 -8.70
N ASP A 35 -9.25 1.23 -7.56
CA ASP A 35 -8.54 1.35 -6.29
C ASP A 35 -8.47 0.00 -5.56
N LEU A 36 -9.37 -0.94 -5.91
CA LEU A 36 -9.50 -2.27 -5.30
C LEU A 36 -8.82 -3.38 -6.09
N ALA A 37 -8.74 -3.27 -7.41
CA ALA A 37 -8.24 -4.32 -8.29
C ALA A 37 -7.27 -3.79 -9.35
N ASN A 38 -6.42 -4.68 -9.83
CA ASN A 38 -5.55 -4.46 -10.98
C ASN A 38 -6.01 -5.36 -12.13
N ILE A 39 -5.70 -4.97 -13.37
CA ILE A 39 -5.95 -5.84 -14.54
C ILE A 39 -4.85 -6.90 -14.58
N GLU A 40 -5.24 -8.18 -14.64
CA GLU A 40 -4.28 -9.29 -14.75
C GLU A 40 -3.44 -9.15 -16.02
N GLY A 41 -2.14 -9.41 -15.91
CA GLY A 41 -1.17 -9.28 -17.01
C GLY A 41 -0.64 -7.86 -17.22
N VAL A 42 -1.30 -6.82 -16.71
CA VAL A 42 -0.81 -5.45 -16.74
C VAL A 42 0.13 -5.23 -15.55
N ARG A 43 1.42 -5.35 -15.81
CA ARG A 43 2.44 -5.21 -14.74
C ARG A 43 3.64 -4.44 -15.23
N GLN A 44 4.37 -3.85 -14.33
CA GLN A 44 5.70 -3.34 -14.59
C GLN A 44 6.69 -4.50 -14.61
N ASN A 45 7.59 -4.51 -15.59
CA ASN A 45 8.65 -5.51 -15.69
C ASN A 45 9.97 -4.88 -15.23
N GLN A 46 10.66 -5.57 -14.34
CA GLN A 46 11.95 -5.10 -13.86
C GLN A 46 13.02 -5.41 -14.88
N LEU A 47 13.81 -4.40 -15.21
CA LEU A 47 14.98 -4.49 -16.07
C LEU A 47 16.24 -4.31 -15.24
N ILE A 48 17.29 -5.03 -15.64
CA ILE A 48 18.60 -4.98 -15.03
C ILE A 48 19.68 -4.82 -16.11
N GLY A 49 20.71 -4.04 -15.81
CA GLY A 49 21.84 -3.85 -16.68
C GLY A 49 23.14 -3.69 -15.91
N TYR A 50 24.22 -4.08 -16.53
CA TYR A 50 25.58 -3.83 -16.05
C TYR A 50 26.21 -2.73 -16.90
N GLY A 51 26.72 -1.70 -16.22
CA GLY A 51 27.30 -0.53 -16.89
C GLY A 51 28.52 0.04 -16.20
N LEU A 52 29.07 1.08 -16.81
CA LEU A 52 30.16 1.86 -16.25
C LEU A 52 29.75 3.32 -16.05
N VAL A 53 30.08 3.86 -14.91
CA VAL A 53 29.99 5.30 -14.62
C VAL A 53 31.38 5.88 -14.74
N VAL A 54 31.52 7.00 -15.48
CA VAL A 54 32.76 7.70 -15.74
C VAL A 54 32.68 9.15 -15.25
N GLY A 55 33.84 9.83 -15.13
CA GLY A 55 33.88 11.22 -14.72
C GLY A 55 33.88 11.42 -13.21
N LEU A 56 34.15 10.37 -12.44
CA LEU A 56 34.27 10.45 -10.99
C LEU A 56 35.60 11.15 -10.61
N ASN A 57 35.60 11.88 -9.51
CA ASN A 57 36.78 12.62 -9.04
C ASN A 57 37.63 11.79 -8.06
N GLY A 58 38.20 10.69 -8.54
CA GLY A 58 39.02 9.80 -7.72
C GLY A 58 38.23 8.92 -6.74
N THR A 59 36.90 8.96 -6.80
CA THR A 59 36.00 8.22 -5.89
C THR A 59 35.49 6.91 -6.49
N GLY A 60 35.88 6.58 -7.69
CA GLY A 60 35.50 5.34 -8.39
C GLY A 60 36.22 4.10 -7.88
N ASP A 61 36.11 3.01 -8.63
CA ASP A 61 36.69 1.72 -8.28
C ASP A 61 38.22 1.71 -8.31
N THR A 62 38.78 0.95 -7.38
CA THR A 62 40.21 0.62 -7.39
C THR A 62 40.45 -0.53 -8.37
N LEU A 63 40.87 -0.23 -9.58
CA LEU A 63 40.99 -1.20 -10.68
C LEU A 63 41.88 -2.42 -10.37
N ASN A 64 42.80 -2.30 -9.43
CA ASN A 64 43.63 -3.42 -9.01
C ASN A 64 42.86 -4.44 -8.13
N ASN A 65 41.84 -3.97 -7.38
CA ASN A 65 41.03 -4.79 -6.49
C ASN A 65 39.78 -5.31 -7.20
N ILE A 66 39.33 -4.60 -8.23
CA ILE A 66 38.07 -4.89 -8.94
C ILE A 66 38.36 -5.27 -10.40
N PRO A 67 38.72 -6.53 -10.69
CA PRO A 67 39.13 -6.99 -12.03
C PRO A 67 38.08 -6.79 -13.11
N PHE A 68 36.78 -6.95 -12.76
CA PHE A 68 35.68 -6.82 -13.71
C PHE A 68 35.49 -5.39 -14.19
N THR A 69 35.71 -4.36 -13.37
CA THR A 69 35.67 -2.94 -13.79
C THR A 69 36.79 -2.67 -14.80
N LYS A 70 38.02 -3.17 -14.52
CA LYS A 70 39.16 -3.05 -15.43
C LYS A 70 38.88 -3.73 -16.78
N GLN A 71 38.38 -4.95 -16.76
CA GLN A 71 38.08 -5.72 -17.97
C GLN A 71 36.97 -5.05 -18.79
N SER A 72 35.93 -4.55 -18.15
CA SER A 72 34.82 -3.86 -18.83
C SER A 72 35.27 -2.55 -19.47
N LEU A 73 36.08 -1.77 -18.76
CA LEU A 73 36.68 -0.55 -19.31
C LEU A 73 37.56 -0.86 -20.53
N GLN A 74 38.39 -1.90 -20.44
CA GLN A 74 39.23 -2.34 -21.53
C GLN A 74 38.39 -2.78 -22.75
N ALA A 75 37.38 -3.63 -22.55
CA ALA A 75 36.51 -4.08 -23.62
C ALA A 75 35.75 -2.93 -24.30
N MET A 76 35.34 -1.91 -23.53
CA MET A 76 34.71 -0.71 -24.05
C MET A 76 35.67 0.12 -24.93
N LEU A 77 36.87 0.37 -24.44
CA LEU A 77 37.87 1.14 -25.18
C LEU A 77 38.30 0.41 -26.47
N GLU A 78 38.46 -0.90 -26.44
CA GLU A 78 38.74 -1.72 -27.61
C GLU A 78 37.61 -1.64 -28.66
N ARG A 79 36.34 -1.64 -28.22
CA ARG A 79 35.18 -1.45 -29.14
C ARG A 79 35.17 -0.06 -29.78
N MET A 80 35.72 0.97 -29.09
CA MET A 80 35.88 2.32 -29.65
C MET A 80 37.15 2.48 -30.50
N GLY A 81 37.90 1.41 -30.72
CA GLY A 81 39.13 1.44 -31.55
C GLY A 81 40.40 1.81 -30.79
N VAL A 82 40.34 1.95 -29.48
CA VAL A 82 41.52 2.24 -28.66
C VAL A 82 42.16 0.93 -28.21
N ASN A 83 43.37 0.62 -28.69
CA ASN A 83 44.12 -0.56 -28.28
C ASN A 83 44.93 -0.27 -27.00
N ILE A 84 44.57 -0.95 -25.92
CA ILE A 84 45.20 -0.81 -24.60
C ILE A 84 45.72 -2.16 -24.06
N ARG A 85 45.91 -3.15 -24.92
CA ARG A 85 46.44 -4.47 -24.52
C ARG A 85 47.81 -4.33 -23.91
N GLY A 86 47.98 -4.84 -22.70
CA GLY A 86 49.24 -4.75 -21.97
C GLY A 86 49.49 -3.44 -21.24
N ALA A 87 48.64 -2.44 -21.37
CA ALA A 87 48.75 -1.19 -20.61
C ALA A 87 48.30 -1.37 -19.15
N THR A 88 49.02 -0.77 -18.23
CA THR A 88 48.58 -0.67 -16.84
C THR A 88 47.66 0.53 -16.69
N ILE A 89 46.34 0.24 -16.64
CA ILE A 89 45.35 1.30 -16.41
C ILE A 89 45.26 1.56 -14.91
N ARG A 90 45.51 2.81 -14.52
CA ARG A 90 45.30 3.29 -13.15
C ARG A 90 44.42 4.52 -13.20
N THR A 91 43.18 4.37 -12.73
CA THR A 91 42.23 5.48 -12.61
C THR A 91 41.26 5.17 -11.49
N GLY A 92 40.87 6.16 -10.71
CA GLY A 92 39.78 6.14 -9.76
C GLY A 92 38.53 6.89 -10.27
N ASN A 93 38.49 7.19 -11.57
CA ASN A 93 37.42 7.99 -12.16
C ASN A 93 36.32 7.15 -12.82
N VAL A 94 36.39 5.84 -12.66
CA VAL A 94 35.45 4.88 -13.26
C VAL A 94 34.94 3.93 -12.19
N ALA A 95 33.67 3.60 -12.24
CA ALA A 95 33.03 2.59 -11.36
C ALA A 95 32.13 1.67 -12.16
N ALA A 96 32.19 0.37 -11.84
CA ALA A 96 31.21 -0.58 -12.33
C ALA A 96 29.91 -0.46 -11.53
N VAL A 97 28.80 -0.47 -12.24
CA VAL A 97 27.48 -0.23 -11.64
C VAL A 97 26.44 -1.23 -12.14
N MET A 98 25.51 -1.53 -11.25
CA MET A 98 24.25 -2.16 -11.60
C MET A 98 23.22 -1.07 -11.87
N VAL A 99 22.52 -1.20 -12.98
CA VAL A 99 21.45 -0.29 -13.38
C VAL A 99 20.15 -1.06 -13.32
N THR A 100 19.17 -0.54 -12.61
CA THR A 100 17.83 -1.13 -12.52
C THR A 100 16.80 -0.13 -12.99
N GLY A 101 15.74 -0.62 -13.65
CA GLY A 101 14.62 0.20 -14.09
C GLY A 101 13.34 -0.61 -14.14
N ASN A 102 12.20 0.07 -14.02
CA ASN A 102 10.90 -0.56 -14.15
C ASN A 102 10.29 -0.16 -15.48
N LEU A 103 10.22 -1.12 -16.41
CA LEU A 103 9.54 -0.94 -17.67
C LEU A 103 8.03 -0.88 -17.43
N PRO A 104 7.37 0.26 -17.70
CA PRO A 104 5.93 0.37 -17.49
C PRO A 104 5.18 -0.57 -18.44
N ALA A 105 4.03 -1.06 -17.97
CA ALA A 105 3.07 -1.69 -18.86
C ALA A 105 2.70 -0.70 -19.97
N PHE A 106 2.54 -1.14 -21.19
CA PHE A 106 2.26 -0.27 -22.36
C PHE A 106 3.31 0.81 -22.65
N GLY A 107 4.54 0.63 -22.15
CA GLY A 107 5.65 1.52 -22.52
C GLY A 107 5.99 1.34 -24.00
N THR A 108 5.80 2.42 -24.79
CA THR A 108 6.06 2.39 -26.24
C THR A 108 7.51 2.68 -26.56
N GLN A 109 7.99 2.15 -27.69
CA GLN A 109 9.34 2.42 -28.19
C GLN A 109 9.62 3.94 -28.28
N GLY A 110 10.78 4.37 -27.82
CA GLY A 110 11.19 5.76 -27.78
C GLY A 110 10.75 6.51 -26.53
N THR A 111 9.86 5.96 -25.70
CA THR A 111 9.52 6.58 -24.41
C THR A 111 10.66 6.43 -23.41
N ARG A 112 10.71 7.34 -22.44
CA ARG A 112 11.78 7.38 -21.44
C ARG A 112 11.28 6.92 -20.08
N MET A 113 12.18 6.28 -19.34
CA MET A 113 11.94 5.85 -17.97
C MET A 113 13.11 6.20 -17.06
N ASP A 114 12.83 6.28 -15.78
CA ASP A 114 13.82 6.51 -14.75
C ASP A 114 14.61 5.23 -14.46
N VAL A 115 15.89 5.40 -14.13
CA VAL A 115 16.75 4.30 -13.71
C VAL A 115 17.46 4.61 -12.42
N THR A 116 17.72 3.57 -11.65
CA THR A 116 18.56 3.62 -10.45
C THR A 116 19.89 2.96 -10.76
N VAL A 117 20.96 3.60 -10.33
CA VAL A 117 22.33 3.18 -10.56
C VAL A 117 23.00 2.93 -9.23
N SER A 118 23.54 1.75 -9.01
CA SER A 118 24.18 1.33 -7.75
C SER A 118 25.58 0.81 -8.01
N ALA A 119 26.56 1.24 -7.24
CA ALA A 119 27.93 0.77 -7.36
C ALA A 119 28.04 -0.73 -7.01
N LEU A 120 28.78 -1.48 -7.83
CA LEU A 120 29.08 -2.90 -7.63
C LEU A 120 30.46 -3.13 -7.03
N GLY A 121 31.37 -2.18 -7.24
CA GLY A 121 32.74 -2.27 -6.78
C GLY A 121 32.98 -1.58 -5.44
N ASP A 122 34.20 -1.07 -5.28
CA ASP A 122 34.64 -0.35 -4.08
C ASP A 122 34.56 1.18 -4.22
N ALA A 123 33.80 1.69 -5.21
CA ALA A 123 33.57 3.11 -5.40
C ALA A 123 32.94 3.75 -4.16
N LYS A 124 33.54 4.83 -3.70
CA LYS A 124 33.11 5.52 -2.47
C LYS A 124 32.01 6.53 -2.71
N ASP A 125 31.93 7.08 -3.93
CA ASP A 125 30.96 8.13 -4.29
C ASP A 125 30.81 8.19 -5.81
N LEU A 126 29.59 8.24 -6.30
CA LEU A 126 29.24 8.32 -7.71
C LEU A 126 28.86 9.74 -8.17
N ARG A 127 28.98 10.76 -7.31
CA ARG A 127 28.61 12.14 -7.64
C ARG A 127 29.43 12.69 -8.79
N GLY A 128 28.76 13.45 -9.66
CA GLY A 128 29.35 14.03 -10.86
C GLY A 128 29.59 13.02 -11.97
N GLY A 129 29.34 11.73 -11.71
CA GLY A 129 29.51 10.68 -12.68
C GLY A 129 28.44 10.66 -13.75
N THR A 130 28.81 10.13 -14.90
CA THR A 130 27.93 9.90 -16.05
C THR A 130 27.91 8.42 -16.37
N LEU A 131 26.71 7.84 -16.43
CA LEU A 131 26.51 6.47 -16.89
C LEU A 131 26.71 6.40 -18.41
N LEU A 132 27.56 5.49 -18.83
CA LEU A 132 27.74 5.18 -20.24
C LEU A 132 26.57 4.32 -20.76
N VAL A 133 26.46 4.24 -22.09
CA VAL A 133 25.43 3.43 -22.77
C VAL A 133 25.37 2.03 -22.18
N THR A 134 24.26 1.70 -21.56
CA THR A 134 24.07 0.46 -20.81
C THR A 134 22.77 -0.21 -21.26
N PRO A 135 22.82 -1.41 -21.86
CA PRO A 135 21.61 -2.16 -22.17
C PRO A 135 20.97 -2.68 -20.89
N LEU A 136 19.64 -2.57 -20.83
CA LEU A 136 18.81 -3.10 -19.75
C LEU A 136 18.05 -4.33 -20.25
N LEU A 137 18.29 -5.46 -19.58
CA LEU A 137 17.74 -6.75 -19.92
C LEU A 137 16.53 -7.09 -19.06
N GLY A 138 15.56 -7.75 -19.65
CA GLY A 138 14.48 -8.41 -18.93
C GLY A 138 14.89 -9.79 -18.40
N ALA A 139 13.98 -10.43 -17.69
CA ALA A 139 14.19 -11.78 -17.14
C ALA A 139 14.43 -12.87 -18.22
N ASP A 140 14.01 -12.61 -19.45
CA ASP A 140 14.21 -13.45 -20.64
C ASP A 140 15.58 -13.26 -21.30
N GLY A 141 16.42 -12.35 -20.78
CA GLY A 141 17.73 -12.02 -21.31
C GLY A 141 17.72 -11.12 -22.55
N ASN A 142 16.56 -10.63 -22.99
CA ASN A 142 16.47 -9.69 -24.10
C ASN A 142 16.65 -8.25 -23.63
N VAL A 143 17.20 -7.39 -24.50
CA VAL A 143 17.32 -5.96 -24.23
C VAL A 143 16.00 -5.28 -24.54
N TYR A 144 15.47 -4.54 -23.55
CA TYR A 144 14.23 -3.79 -23.67
C TYR A 144 14.43 -2.28 -23.62
N ALA A 145 15.49 -1.82 -22.96
CA ALA A 145 15.80 -0.40 -22.88
C ALA A 145 17.31 -0.16 -22.88
N VAL A 146 17.71 1.07 -23.17
CA VAL A 146 19.10 1.50 -23.12
C VAL A 146 19.20 2.71 -22.21
N ALA A 147 20.02 2.61 -21.16
CA ALA A 147 20.24 3.64 -20.17
C ALA A 147 21.51 4.44 -20.42
N GLN A 148 21.44 5.76 -20.22
CA GLN A 148 22.57 6.68 -20.30
C GLN A 148 22.23 7.99 -19.60
N GLY A 149 23.23 8.67 -19.00
CA GLY A 149 23.04 10.02 -18.49
C GLY A 149 23.81 10.34 -17.22
N THR A 150 23.67 11.56 -16.74
CA THR A 150 24.31 12.04 -15.52
C THR A 150 23.55 11.61 -14.28
N LEU A 151 24.27 11.19 -13.24
CA LEU A 151 23.69 10.72 -12.01
C LEU A 151 23.29 11.88 -11.10
N ALA A 152 22.05 11.83 -10.59
CA ALA A 152 21.61 12.64 -9.47
C ALA A 152 21.69 11.83 -8.17
N ILE A 153 22.48 12.30 -7.20
CA ILE A 153 22.74 11.62 -5.94
C ILE A 153 22.36 12.54 -4.78
N SER A 154 21.57 12.03 -3.85
CA SER A 154 21.10 12.78 -2.68
C SER A 154 22.00 12.67 -1.44
N GLY A 155 23.03 11.81 -1.48
CA GLY A 155 24.01 11.64 -0.40
C GLY A 155 25.30 12.42 -0.63
N PHE A 156 26.12 12.60 0.41
CA PHE A 156 27.49 13.05 0.28
C PHE A 156 28.41 12.28 1.24
N ASN A 157 29.65 12.11 0.80
CA ASN A 157 30.76 11.59 1.60
C ASN A 157 31.85 12.66 1.64
N ALA A 158 32.25 13.07 2.83
CA ALA A 158 33.38 13.93 3.04
C ALA A 158 34.38 13.22 3.97
N GLU A 159 35.56 12.88 3.47
CA GLU A 159 36.61 12.18 4.17
C GLU A 159 37.84 13.12 4.30
N GLY A 160 38.26 13.38 5.55
CA GLY A 160 39.48 14.10 5.87
C GLY A 160 40.42 13.20 6.69
N GLU A 161 41.66 13.61 6.91
CA GLU A 161 42.68 12.80 7.64
C GLU A 161 42.22 12.41 9.06
N ALA A 162 41.35 13.20 9.70
CA ALA A 162 40.94 13.01 11.09
C ALA A 162 39.41 12.76 11.27
N ALA A 163 38.59 12.93 10.23
CA ALA A 163 37.15 12.79 10.34
C ALA A 163 36.52 12.34 9.02
N LYS A 164 35.51 11.47 9.12
CA LYS A 164 34.69 11.03 8.01
C LYS A 164 33.21 11.37 8.31
N VAL A 165 32.58 12.12 7.42
CA VAL A 165 31.15 12.46 7.50
C VAL A 165 30.48 11.92 6.26
N VAL A 166 29.54 10.98 6.49
CA VAL A 166 28.69 10.40 5.43
C VAL A 166 27.25 10.78 5.71
N ARG A 167 26.57 11.37 4.75
CA ARG A 167 25.14 11.64 4.84
C ARG A 167 24.44 11.07 3.61
N GLY A 168 23.48 10.19 3.83
CA GLY A 168 22.80 9.46 2.76
C GLY A 168 23.68 8.32 2.20
N VAL A 169 23.35 7.83 1.00
CA VAL A 169 24.05 6.74 0.32
C VAL A 169 24.67 7.29 -0.97
N PRO A 170 25.95 7.70 -0.95
CA PRO A 170 26.59 8.31 -2.12
C PRO A 170 26.92 7.32 -3.25
N THR A 171 26.79 6.02 -3.00
CA THR A 171 27.03 4.93 -3.96
C THR A 171 25.78 4.51 -4.74
N VAL A 172 24.64 5.18 -4.50
CA VAL A 172 23.40 4.98 -5.24
C VAL A 172 22.94 6.31 -5.80
N GLY A 173 22.59 6.33 -7.08
CA GLY A 173 22.07 7.50 -7.78
C GLY A 173 20.88 7.17 -8.65
N ARG A 174 20.13 8.19 -9.05
CA ARG A 174 19.01 8.10 -9.98
C ARG A 174 19.31 8.95 -11.21
N ILE A 175 18.88 8.47 -12.37
CA ILE A 175 18.88 9.23 -13.61
C ILE A 175 17.42 9.37 -14.04
N ALA A 176 16.86 10.56 -13.89
CA ALA A 176 15.52 10.85 -14.35
C ALA A 176 15.46 10.80 -15.88
N ASN A 177 14.48 10.10 -16.43
CA ASN A 177 14.37 9.85 -17.87
C ASN A 177 15.66 9.26 -18.48
N GLY A 178 16.39 8.46 -17.70
CA GLY A 178 17.74 7.99 -18.02
C GLY A 178 17.79 6.81 -18.98
N ALA A 179 16.69 6.12 -19.22
CA ALA A 179 16.65 5.05 -20.20
C ALA A 179 15.58 5.29 -21.27
N ILE A 180 15.88 4.86 -22.48
CA ILE A 180 14.96 4.88 -23.64
C ILE A 180 14.52 3.44 -23.89
N ILE A 181 13.21 3.23 -24.06
CA ILE A 181 12.62 1.93 -24.37
C ILE A 181 12.89 1.64 -25.86
N GLU A 182 13.56 0.52 -26.12
CA GLU A 182 13.89 0.05 -27.48
C GLU A 182 12.95 -1.04 -27.97
N ARG A 183 12.37 -1.79 -27.04
CA ARG A 183 11.42 -2.88 -27.33
C ARG A 183 10.25 -2.81 -26.38
N GLU A 184 9.06 -2.91 -26.96
CA GLU A 184 7.80 -3.01 -26.23
C GLU A 184 7.55 -4.44 -25.75
N ILE A 185 6.82 -4.58 -24.64
CA ILE A 185 6.22 -5.85 -24.27
C ILE A 185 4.80 -5.84 -24.81
N GLU A 186 4.55 -6.69 -25.81
CA GLU A 186 3.22 -6.80 -26.41
C GLU A 186 2.20 -7.31 -25.37
N PHE A 187 1.25 -6.47 -25.06
CA PHE A 187 0.05 -6.85 -24.31
C PHE A 187 -1.18 -6.58 -25.19
N ALA A 188 -1.63 -7.61 -25.89
CA ALA A 188 -2.71 -7.50 -26.87
C ALA A 188 -4.09 -7.42 -26.18
N LEU A 189 -4.30 -6.39 -25.36
CA LEU A 189 -5.53 -6.17 -24.59
C LEU A 189 -6.80 -6.29 -25.45
N ASN A 190 -6.79 -5.72 -26.64
CA ASN A 190 -7.92 -5.72 -27.56
C ASN A 190 -8.24 -7.09 -28.20
N ARG A 191 -7.35 -8.08 -28.05
CA ARG A 191 -7.54 -9.45 -28.58
C ARG A 191 -8.01 -10.44 -27.52
N LEU A 192 -8.05 -10.04 -26.27
CA LEU A 192 -8.49 -10.91 -25.19
C LEU A 192 -10.01 -11.09 -25.25
N PRO A 193 -10.53 -12.32 -25.20
CA PRO A 193 -11.97 -12.58 -25.11
C PRO A 193 -12.53 -12.22 -23.73
N ASN A 194 -11.71 -12.35 -22.71
CA ASN A 194 -12.02 -12.08 -21.32
C ASN A 194 -10.88 -11.29 -20.68
N VAL A 195 -11.21 -10.41 -19.76
CA VAL A 195 -10.26 -9.69 -18.90
C VAL A 195 -10.45 -10.17 -17.47
N ARG A 196 -9.39 -10.30 -16.70
CA ARG A 196 -9.46 -10.64 -15.30
C ARG A 196 -9.00 -9.47 -14.45
N LEU A 197 -9.82 -9.18 -13.44
CA LEU A 197 -9.47 -8.22 -12.39
C LEU A 197 -8.87 -8.99 -11.22
N ALA A 198 -7.64 -8.67 -10.85
CA ALA A 198 -6.97 -9.22 -9.67
C ALA A 198 -7.15 -8.26 -8.49
N LEU A 199 -7.88 -8.66 -7.47
CA LEU A 199 -8.10 -7.87 -6.27
C LEU A 199 -6.77 -7.70 -5.50
N ARG A 200 -6.53 -6.50 -4.98
CA ARG A 200 -5.35 -6.23 -4.14
C ARG A 200 -5.44 -6.91 -2.80
N ASN A 201 -6.64 -6.99 -2.24
CA ASN A 201 -6.96 -7.73 -1.03
C ASN A 201 -7.97 -8.82 -1.40
N ALA A 202 -7.56 -10.08 -1.26
CA ALA A 202 -8.39 -11.23 -1.57
C ALA A 202 -9.55 -11.33 -0.57
N ASP A 203 -10.80 -11.19 -1.06
CA ASP A 203 -12.01 -11.32 -0.27
C ASP A 203 -13.20 -11.74 -1.12
N PHE A 204 -13.91 -12.80 -0.70
CA PHE A 204 -15.06 -13.35 -1.43
C PHE A 204 -16.23 -12.37 -1.55
N THR A 205 -16.49 -11.61 -0.50
CA THR A 205 -17.59 -10.64 -0.45
C THR A 205 -17.33 -9.48 -1.40
N THR A 206 -16.11 -8.94 -1.36
CA THR A 206 -15.66 -7.86 -2.26
C THR A 206 -15.65 -8.31 -3.72
N ALA A 207 -15.14 -9.51 -4.02
CA ALA A 207 -15.18 -10.08 -5.37
C ALA A 207 -16.61 -10.21 -5.90
N LYS A 208 -17.54 -10.71 -5.06
CA LYS A 208 -18.96 -10.81 -5.40
C LYS A 208 -19.63 -9.45 -5.60
N ARG A 209 -19.31 -8.46 -4.75
CA ARG A 209 -19.84 -7.09 -4.86
C ARG A 209 -19.34 -6.40 -6.13
N ILE A 210 -18.06 -6.59 -6.50
CA ILE A 210 -17.52 -6.10 -7.78
C ILE A 210 -18.26 -6.72 -8.96
N ALA A 211 -18.42 -8.05 -8.97
CA ALA A 211 -19.14 -8.73 -10.05
C ALA A 211 -20.60 -8.26 -10.15
N ALA A 212 -21.28 -8.07 -9.03
CA ALA A 212 -22.64 -7.55 -9.00
C ALA A 212 -22.71 -6.12 -9.56
N ALA A 213 -21.85 -5.21 -9.10
CA ALA A 213 -21.82 -3.83 -9.57
C ALA A 213 -21.58 -3.72 -11.09
N VAL A 214 -20.70 -4.56 -11.65
CA VAL A 214 -20.44 -4.60 -13.09
C VAL A 214 -21.66 -5.14 -13.84
N ASN A 215 -22.29 -6.23 -13.36
CA ASN A 215 -23.46 -6.84 -13.99
C ASN A 215 -24.67 -5.90 -13.95
N ASP A 216 -24.88 -5.22 -12.84
CA ASP A 216 -25.97 -4.25 -12.66
C ASP A 216 -25.79 -3.05 -13.60
N TYR A 217 -24.54 -2.56 -13.74
CA TYR A 217 -24.25 -1.47 -14.66
C TYR A 217 -24.48 -1.82 -16.13
N LEU A 218 -24.05 -3.02 -16.54
CA LEU A 218 -24.16 -3.47 -17.94
C LEU A 218 -25.55 -4.09 -18.27
N GLY A 219 -26.35 -4.44 -17.25
CA GLY A 219 -27.63 -5.10 -17.43
C GLY A 219 -27.55 -6.54 -17.95
N VAL A 220 -26.35 -7.10 -18.05
CA VAL A 220 -26.07 -8.47 -18.54
C VAL A 220 -25.06 -9.16 -17.63
N LYS A 221 -25.12 -10.48 -17.56
CA LYS A 221 -24.17 -11.27 -16.76
C LYS A 221 -22.80 -11.33 -17.47
N THR A 222 -21.93 -10.37 -17.18
CA THR A 222 -20.62 -10.19 -17.81
C THR A 222 -19.47 -10.49 -16.84
N ALA A 223 -19.68 -10.21 -15.56
CA ALA A 223 -18.70 -10.41 -14.51
C ALA A 223 -19.03 -11.62 -13.66
N GLU A 224 -18.02 -12.45 -13.39
CA GLU A 224 -18.12 -13.64 -12.53
C GLU A 224 -16.89 -13.75 -11.62
N PRO A 225 -17.06 -13.88 -10.29
CA PRO A 225 -15.95 -14.14 -9.40
C PRO A 225 -15.48 -15.58 -9.57
N LEU A 226 -14.21 -15.80 -9.89
CA LEU A 226 -13.61 -17.13 -10.01
C LEU A 226 -13.10 -17.63 -8.65
N ASP A 227 -12.50 -16.73 -7.90
CA ASP A 227 -11.90 -16.96 -6.59
C ASP A 227 -11.92 -15.66 -5.77
N PRO A 228 -11.48 -15.63 -4.49
CA PRO A 228 -11.55 -14.42 -3.66
C PRO A 228 -10.67 -13.27 -4.17
N SER A 229 -9.71 -13.57 -5.06
CA SER A 229 -8.80 -12.57 -5.62
C SER A 229 -9.07 -12.23 -7.06
N THR A 230 -9.88 -13.02 -7.79
CA THR A 230 -10.03 -12.89 -9.23
C THR A 230 -11.49 -12.75 -9.66
N VAL A 231 -11.81 -11.70 -10.37
CA VAL A 231 -13.09 -11.50 -11.05
C VAL A 231 -12.87 -11.52 -12.56
N GLN A 232 -13.51 -12.46 -13.26
CA GLN A 232 -13.45 -12.53 -14.71
C GLN A 232 -14.53 -11.63 -15.33
N LEU A 233 -14.14 -10.86 -16.33
CA LEU A 233 -15.00 -10.00 -17.14
C LEU A 233 -15.03 -10.55 -18.57
N SER A 234 -16.18 -10.92 -19.08
CA SER A 234 -16.40 -11.26 -20.48
C SER A 234 -16.67 -9.98 -21.27
N ILE A 235 -15.98 -9.76 -22.37
CA ILE A 235 -16.13 -8.51 -23.13
C ILE A 235 -17.41 -8.58 -23.96
N PRO A 236 -18.40 -7.69 -23.70
CA PRO A 236 -19.62 -7.64 -24.48
C PRO A 236 -19.35 -7.35 -25.97
N PRO A 237 -20.20 -7.86 -26.89
CA PRO A 237 -20.03 -7.62 -28.34
C PRO A 237 -19.91 -6.16 -28.74
N GLU A 238 -20.55 -5.27 -28.00
CA GLU A 238 -20.56 -3.82 -28.21
C GLU A 238 -19.18 -3.18 -28.01
N PHE A 239 -18.37 -3.76 -27.13
CA PHE A 239 -17.02 -3.29 -26.80
C PHE A 239 -15.91 -4.10 -27.53
N LYS A 240 -16.27 -5.01 -28.43
CA LYS A 240 -15.26 -5.73 -29.21
C LYS A 240 -14.43 -4.75 -30.05
N GLY A 241 -13.10 -4.80 -29.81
CA GLY A 241 -12.15 -3.88 -30.48
C GLY A 241 -11.90 -2.58 -29.71
N ASN A 242 -12.68 -2.27 -28.65
CA ASN A 242 -12.46 -1.12 -27.79
C ASN A 242 -12.53 -1.51 -26.30
N VAL A 243 -11.67 -2.44 -25.91
CA VAL A 243 -11.60 -2.94 -24.51
C VAL A 243 -11.19 -1.84 -23.55
N VAL A 244 -10.46 -0.83 -24.01
CA VAL A 244 -10.05 0.30 -23.17
C VAL A 244 -11.27 1.11 -22.70
N ALA A 245 -12.23 1.39 -23.60
CA ALA A 245 -13.46 2.08 -23.19
C ALA A 245 -14.26 1.28 -22.17
N PHE A 246 -14.41 -0.04 -22.42
CA PHE A 246 -15.07 -0.96 -21.50
C PHE A 246 -14.42 -0.93 -20.09
N LEU A 247 -13.11 -1.06 -20.02
CA LEU A 247 -12.40 -1.02 -18.75
C LEU A 247 -12.51 0.34 -18.05
N THR A 248 -12.44 1.44 -18.82
CA THR A 248 -12.55 2.79 -18.28
C THR A 248 -13.90 3.02 -17.58
N GLU A 249 -14.99 2.49 -18.15
CA GLU A 249 -16.32 2.57 -17.52
C GLU A 249 -16.39 1.74 -16.25
N ILE A 250 -15.90 0.49 -16.28
CA ILE A 250 -15.90 -0.41 -15.13
C ILE A 250 -15.03 0.11 -14.00
N GLU A 251 -13.85 0.63 -14.29
CA GLU A 251 -12.90 1.15 -13.29
C GLU A 251 -13.48 2.26 -12.40
N GLN A 252 -14.46 3.02 -12.90
CA GLN A 252 -15.11 4.11 -12.16
C GLN A 252 -16.25 3.66 -11.25
N LEU A 253 -16.74 2.43 -11.41
CA LEU A 253 -17.83 1.91 -10.59
C LEU A 253 -17.43 1.88 -9.10
N GLN A 254 -18.35 2.31 -8.26
CA GLN A 254 -18.16 2.35 -6.82
C GLN A 254 -18.64 1.04 -6.18
N VAL A 255 -17.81 0.50 -5.33
CA VAL A 255 -18.07 -0.73 -4.57
C VAL A 255 -17.71 -0.49 -3.12
N ASP A 256 -18.48 -1.03 -2.20
CA ASP A 256 -18.17 -1.05 -0.77
C ASP A 256 -17.34 -2.32 -0.48
N PRO A 257 -16.00 -2.19 -0.26
CA PRO A 257 -15.15 -3.34 0.00
C PRO A 257 -15.41 -3.89 1.41
N ASP A 258 -15.32 -5.20 1.55
CA ASP A 258 -15.26 -5.84 2.85
C ASP A 258 -13.83 -5.84 3.35
N LEU A 259 -13.61 -5.18 4.48
CA LEU A 259 -12.28 -5.06 5.06
C LEU A 259 -12.20 -6.00 6.25
N ALA A 260 -11.30 -6.98 6.19
CA ALA A 260 -11.00 -7.81 7.35
C ALA A 260 -10.57 -6.93 8.54
N ALA A 261 -11.07 -7.26 9.71
CA ALA A 261 -10.68 -6.60 10.94
C ALA A 261 -9.17 -6.79 11.17
N ARG A 262 -8.41 -5.69 11.15
CA ARG A 262 -6.96 -5.71 11.28
C ARG A 262 -6.49 -4.67 12.30
N ILE A 263 -5.47 -5.05 13.06
CA ILE A 263 -4.76 -4.18 14.01
C ILE A 263 -3.29 -4.16 13.56
N VAL A 264 -2.75 -2.98 13.32
CA VAL A 264 -1.33 -2.79 13.00
C VAL A 264 -0.67 -2.10 14.18
N ILE A 265 0.43 -2.64 14.64
CA ILE A 265 1.16 -2.17 15.80
C ILE A 265 2.61 -1.89 15.41
N ASP A 266 3.08 -0.66 15.57
CA ASP A 266 4.50 -0.31 15.50
C ASP A 266 5.08 -0.27 16.91
N GLU A 267 5.87 -1.29 17.25
CA GLU A 267 6.49 -1.40 18.59
C GLU A 267 7.52 -0.30 18.85
N ARG A 268 8.14 0.25 17.83
CA ARG A 268 9.18 1.26 17.96
C ARG A 268 8.60 2.63 18.28
N SER A 269 7.53 3.01 17.59
CA SER A 269 6.86 4.30 17.80
C SER A 269 5.72 4.22 18.83
N GLY A 270 5.26 3.01 19.17
CA GLY A 270 4.11 2.80 20.05
C GLY A 270 2.77 3.15 19.39
N ILE A 271 2.73 3.24 18.06
CA ILE A 271 1.51 3.57 17.32
C ILE A 271 0.68 2.30 17.11
N ILE A 272 -0.60 2.37 17.46
CA ILE A 272 -1.57 1.30 17.22
C ILE A 272 -2.64 1.84 16.26
N VAL A 273 -2.77 1.20 15.10
CA VAL A 273 -3.79 1.52 14.09
C VAL A 273 -4.77 0.35 14.03
N MET A 274 -6.06 0.64 14.14
CA MET A 274 -7.10 -0.38 14.15
C MET A 274 -8.21 -0.07 13.15
N GLY A 275 -8.75 -1.11 12.54
CA GLY A 275 -9.93 -1.01 11.69
C GLY A 275 -11.20 -0.71 12.51
N ARG A 276 -12.19 -0.11 11.88
CA ARG A 276 -13.48 0.26 12.51
C ARG A 276 -14.25 -0.94 13.05
N ASP A 277 -14.11 -2.09 12.41
CA ASP A 277 -14.91 -3.29 12.68
C ASP A 277 -14.25 -4.26 13.68
N VAL A 278 -13.13 -3.83 14.31
CA VAL A 278 -12.47 -4.62 15.35
C VAL A 278 -13.28 -4.56 16.65
N ARG A 279 -13.74 -5.72 17.10
CA ARG A 279 -14.52 -5.89 18.34
C ARG A 279 -13.80 -6.80 19.32
N VAL A 280 -14.05 -6.58 20.60
CA VAL A 280 -13.50 -7.38 21.68
C VAL A 280 -14.66 -8.12 22.36
N ALA A 281 -14.57 -9.46 22.37
CA ALA A 281 -15.50 -10.31 23.11
C ALA A 281 -15.23 -10.26 24.61
N THR A 282 -16.12 -10.87 25.40
CA THR A 282 -15.99 -10.97 26.85
C THR A 282 -14.66 -11.63 27.24
N VAL A 283 -13.81 -10.91 27.93
CA VAL A 283 -12.50 -11.39 28.40
C VAL A 283 -12.09 -10.69 29.67
N ALA A 284 -11.38 -11.39 30.53
CA ALA A 284 -10.71 -10.81 31.70
C ALA A 284 -9.19 -10.94 31.53
N VAL A 285 -8.48 -9.83 31.64
CA VAL A 285 -7.02 -9.78 31.55
C VAL A 285 -6.47 -9.18 32.85
N ALA A 286 -5.49 -9.85 33.42
CA ALA A 286 -4.75 -9.34 34.57
C ALA A 286 -3.26 -9.24 34.23
N GLN A 287 -2.68 -8.07 34.43
CA GLN A 287 -1.24 -7.82 34.25
C GLN A 287 -0.70 -7.06 35.45
N GLY A 288 0.18 -7.71 36.24
CA GLY A 288 0.67 -7.12 37.49
C GLY A 288 -0.45 -6.89 38.49
N ASN A 289 -0.70 -5.62 38.84
CA ASN A 289 -1.80 -5.19 39.73
C ASN A 289 -3.04 -4.71 38.98
N LEU A 290 -3.09 -4.83 37.64
CA LEU A 290 -4.21 -4.42 36.80
C LEU A 290 -5.07 -5.62 36.38
N THR A 291 -6.37 -5.55 36.65
CA THR A 291 -7.35 -6.53 36.17
C THR A 291 -8.38 -5.83 35.29
N VAL A 292 -8.50 -6.27 34.03
CA VAL A 292 -9.48 -5.80 33.05
C VAL A 292 -10.51 -6.91 32.82
N THR A 293 -11.78 -6.63 33.06
CA THR A 293 -12.88 -7.57 32.79
C THR A 293 -13.86 -6.94 31.80
N ILE A 294 -14.08 -7.63 30.69
CA ILE A 294 -15.09 -7.27 29.68
C ILE A 294 -16.21 -8.30 29.79
N SER A 295 -17.45 -7.87 29.96
CA SER A 295 -18.61 -8.75 30.01
C SER A 295 -19.71 -8.26 29.07
N GLU A 296 -20.28 -9.17 28.30
CA GLU A 296 -21.45 -8.91 27.46
C GLU A 296 -22.72 -9.35 28.21
N SER A 297 -23.68 -8.45 28.34
CA SER A 297 -25.00 -8.77 28.85
C SER A 297 -26.08 -8.21 27.90
N PRO A 298 -26.76 -9.04 27.12
CA PRO A 298 -27.82 -8.62 26.24
C PRO A 298 -29.01 -8.09 27.07
N GLN A 299 -29.44 -6.87 26.82
CA GLN A 299 -30.68 -6.33 27.42
C GLN A 299 -31.83 -6.48 26.47
N VAL A 300 -32.83 -7.22 26.92
CA VAL A 300 -34.09 -7.39 26.17
C VAL A 300 -35.05 -6.28 26.54
N SER A 301 -35.35 -5.38 25.60
CA SER A 301 -36.41 -4.39 25.76
C SER A 301 -37.71 -5.02 25.26
N GLN A 302 -38.61 -5.37 26.17
CA GLN A 302 -39.94 -5.85 25.85
C GLN A 302 -40.94 -4.71 25.89
N PRO A 303 -41.84 -4.60 24.90
CA PRO A 303 -42.95 -3.66 24.98
C PRO A 303 -43.92 -4.06 26.07
N ASN A 304 -44.63 -3.09 26.65
CA ASN A 304 -45.66 -3.36 27.63
C ASN A 304 -46.72 -4.33 27.09
N PRO A 305 -47.31 -5.19 27.95
CA PRO A 305 -48.42 -6.09 27.55
C PRO A 305 -49.50 -5.29 26.82
N LEU A 306 -49.95 -5.80 25.66
CA LEU A 306 -50.96 -5.20 24.77
C LEU A 306 -50.50 -4.03 23.90
N SER A 307 -49.21 -3.69 23.83
CA SER A 307 -48.67 -2.73 22.86
C SER A 307 -48.25 -3.43 21.54
N ARG A 308 -48.34 -2.70 20.41
CA ARG A 308 -47.93 -3.21 19.07
C ARG A 308 -46.39 -3.09 18.82
N GLY A 309 -45.56 -2.97 19.84
CA GLY A 309 -44.12 -2.91 19.74
C GLY A 309 -43.47 -4.27 19.44
N ARG A 310 -42.28 -4.28 18.85
CA ARG A 310 -41.46 -5.50 18.66
C ARG A 310 -40.39 -5.57 19.76
N THR A 311 -40.15 -6.78 20.24
CA THR A 311 -38.98 -7.04 21.13
C THR A 311 -37.69 -6.77 20.39
N VAL A 312 -36.86 -5.92 20.93
CA VAL A 312 -35.52 -5.63 20.37
C VAL A 312 -34.48 -6.04 21.41
N VAL A 313 -33.57 -6.90 21.00
CA VAL A 313 -32.42 -7.31 21.80
C VAL A 313 -31.27 -6.35 21.43
N THR A 314 -30.88 -5.50 22.38
CA THR A 314 -29.70 -4.63 22.23
C THR A 314 -28.54 -5.25 23.00
N PRO A 315 -27.43 -5.57 22.36
CA PRO A 315 -26.23 -6.02 23.05
C PRO A 315 -25.69 -4.87 23.92
N ARG A 316 -25.39 -5.16 25.17
CA ARG A 316 -24.67 -4.24 26.06
C ARG A 316 -23.42 -4.93 26.56
N SER A 317 -22.27 -4.28 26.35
CA SER A 317 -20.99 -4.71 26.88
C SER A 317 -20.56 -3.83 28.05
N ASN A 318 -20.02 -4.42 29.07
CA ASN A 318 -19.55 -3.73 30.26
C ASN A 318 -18.03 -4.02 30.43
N VAL A 319 -17.23 -2.95 30.48
CA VAL A 319 -15.78 -3.06 30.76
C VAL A 319 -15.54 -2.59 32.18
N GLN A 320 -15.01 -3.49 33.01
CA GLN A 320 -14.58 -3.17 34.36
C GLN A 320 -13.05 -3.26 34.43
N VAL A 321 -12.41 -2.16 34.81
CA VAL A 321 -10.96 -2.09 35.04
C VAL A 321 -10.75 -1.82 36.53
N THR A 322 -10.06 -2.70 37.23
CA THR A 322 -9.76 -2.56 38.64
C THR A 322 -8.25 -2.48 38.83
N GLU A 323 -7.79 -1.35 39.38
CA GLU A 323 -6.42 -1.19 39.90
C GLU A 323 -6.50 -1.13 41.42
N ASP A 324 -5.58 -1.80 42.10
CA ASP A 324 -5.52 -1.74 43.57
C ASP A 324 -5.32 -0.29 44.05
N GLY A 325 -6.45 0.38 44.34
CA GLY A 325 -6.47 1.72 44.92
C GLY A 325 -7.23 2.82 44.21
N LYS A 326 -7.70 2.73 42.94
CA LYS A 326 -8.46 3.83 42.28
C LYS A 326 -9.42 3.37 41.17
N LYS A 327 -10.69 3.79 41.39
CA LYS A 327 -11.84 4.08 40.53
C LYS A 327 -12.11 3.24 39.24
N PHE A 328 -13.30 2.68 39.27
CA PHE A 328 -13.99 2.01 38.16
C PHE A 328 -14.34 2.96 37.00
N ALA A 329 -14.09 2.56 35.77
CA ALA A 329 -14.71 3.13 34.57
C ALA A 329 -15.68 2.12 33.95
N VAL A 330 -16.97 2.48 33.85
CA VAL A 330 -18.01 1.69 33.18
C VAL A 330 -18.21 2.27 31.79
N VAL A 331 -17.91 1.49 30.75
CA VAL A 331 -18.19 1.85 29.36
C VAL A 331 -19.43 1.09 28.89
N LYS A 332 -20.43 1.80 28.38
CA LYS A 332 -21.69 1.25 27.89
C LYS A 332 -21.61 1.02 26.39
N ASP A 333 -22.13 -0.12 25.92
CA ASP A 333 -22.24 -0.62 24.56
C ASP A 333 -21.02 -1.39 24.06
N GLY A 334 -21.24 -2.43 23.23
CA GLY A 334 -20.26 -3.37 22.71
C GLY A 334 -18.90 -2.71 22.49
N VAL A 335 -17.94 -3.05 23.33
CA VAL A 335 -16.70 -2.25 23.46
C VAL A 335 -15.94 -2.34 22.15
N SER A 336 -15.86 -1.23 21.43
CA SER A 336 -14.90 -1.12 20.36
C SER A 336 -13.48 -1.20 20.97
N LEU A 337 -12.56 -1.82 20.24
CA LEU A 337 -11.17 -1.86 20.70
C LEU A 337 -10.62 -0.46 21.00
N GLN A 338 -11.12 0.57 20.32
CA GLN A 338 -10.76 1.96 20.55
C GLN A 338 -11.12 2.41 21.98
N GLN A 339 -12.32 2.09 22.46
CA GLN A 339 -12.73 2.43 23.83
C GLN A 339 -11.89 1.67 24.86
N LEU A 340 -11.48 0.43 24.57
CA LEU A 340 -10.56 -0.31 25.43
C LEU A 340 -9.18 0.37 25.47
N VAL A 341 -8.62 0.74 24.33
CA VAL A 341 -7.32 1.43 24.24
C VAL A 341 -7.37 2.79 24.91
N ASP A 342 -8.44 3.56 24.71
CA ASP A 342 -8.64 4.87 25.37
C ASP A 342 -8.76 4.71 26.88
N GLY A 343 -9.47 3.68 27.35
CA GLY A 343 -9.56 3.33 28.76
C GLY A 343 -8.21 2.97 29.39
N LEU A 344 -7.42 2.15 28.69
CA LEU A 344 -6.08 1.74 29.14
C LEU A 344 -5.08 2.89 29.10
N ASN A 345 -5.14 3.75 28.08
CA ASN A 345 -4.34 4.98 28.02
C ASN A 345 -4.70 5.96 29.17
N GLY A 346 -6.00 6.08 29.48
CA GLY A 346 -6.47 6.89 30.61
C GLY A 346 -5.94 6.43 31.99
N LEU A 347 -5.53 5.16 32.08
CA LEU A 347 -4.90 4.58 33.26
C LEU A 347 -3.36 4.74 33.28
N GLY A 348 -2.78 5.34 32.22
CA GLY A 348 -1.34 5.57 32.13
C GLY A 348 -0.52 4.36 31.73
N ILE A 349 -1.15 3.34 31.12
CA ILE A 349 -0.45 2.15 30.60
C ILE A 349 0.40 2.54 29.41
N GLY A 350 1.68 2.11 29.45
CA GLY A 350 2.61 2.40 28.38
C GLY A 350 2.30 1.63 27.07
N PRO A 351 2.75 2.13 25.89
CA PRO A 351 2.48 1.49 24.61
C PRO A 351 2.90 0.03 24.54
N ARG A 352 4.02 -0.33 25.14
CA ARG A 352 4.53 -1.73 25.15
C ARG A 352 3.63 -2.66 25.95
N ASP A 353 3.12 -2.20 27.08
CA ASP A 353 2.20 -2.99 27.92
C ASP A 353 0.85 -3.16 27.22
N LEU A 354 0.37 -2.11 26.52
CA LEU A 354 -0.81 -2.20 25.65
C LEU A 354 -0.67 -3.26 24.57
N ILE A 355 0.48 -3.35 23.90
CA ILE A 355 0.77 -4.36 22.89
C ILE A 355 0.68 -5.76 23.49
N SER A 356 1.31 -5.96 24.65
CA SER A 356 1.30 -7.26 25.37
C SER A 356 -0.12 -7.66 25.78
N ILE A 357 -0.92 -6.70 26.24
CA ILE A 357 -2.34 -6.92 26.60
C ILE A 357 -3.15 -7.31 25.37
N LEU A 358 -3.01 -6.61 24.24
CA LEU A 358 -3.73 -6.92 23.00
C LEU A 358 -3.36 -8.29 22.44
N GLN A 359 -2.08 -8.65 22.49
CA GLN A 359 -1.61 -9.99 22.09
C GLN A 359 -2.18 -11.09 23.00
N ALA A 360 -2.24 -10.85 24.32
CA ALA A 360 -2.85 -11.78 25.26
C ALA A 360 -4.36 -11.95 25.01
N ILE A 361 -5.09 -10.87 24.76
CA ILE A 361 -6.52 -10.88 24.44
C ILE A 361 -6.77 -11.65 23.12
N LYS A 362 -5.92 -11.46 22.10
CA LYS A 362 -6.00 -12.24 20.85
C LYS A 362 -5.71 -13.72 21.10
N ALA A 363 -4.68 -14.05 21.87
CA ALA A 363 -4.34 -15.42 22.21
C ALA A 363 -5.46 -16.12 22.98
N ALA A 364 -6.24 -15.37 23.78
CA ALA A 364 -7.44 -15.84 24.45
C ALA A 364 -8.66 -16.01 23.51
N GLY A 365 -8.53 -15.64 22.22
CA GLY A 365 -9.62 -15.72 21.24
C GLY A 365 -10.68 -14.62 21.38
N ALA A 366 -10.44 -13.59 22.16
CA ALA A 366 -11.41 -12.53 22.42
C ALA A 366 -11.33 -11.35 21.41
N ILE A 367 -10.36 -11.36 20.51
CA ILE A 367 -10.27 -10.43 19.37
C ILE A 367 -10.31 -11.24 18.08
N GLU A 368 -11.35 -11.01 17.28
CA GLU A 368 -11.52 -11.57 15.94
C GLU A 368 -10.88 -10.63 14.89
N ALA A 369 -9.60 -10.32 15.05
CA ALA A 369 -8.85 -9.49 14.13
C ALA A 369 -7.43 -10.00 13.97
N ASP A 370 -6.84 -9.74 12.80
CA ASP A 370 -5.42 -10.01 12.58
C ASP A 370 -4.56 -8.90 13.20
N ILE A 371 -3.56 -9.30 13.97
CA ILE A 371 -2.57 -8.38 14.53
C ILE A 371 -1.28 -8.49 13.73
N GLU A 372 -0.88 -7.39 13.10
CA GLU A 372 0.37 -7.24 12.37
C GLU A 372 1.29 -6.30 13.16
N VAL A 373 2.51 -6.77 13.45
CA VAL A 373 3.52 -6.01 14.19
C VAL A 373 4.60 -5.58 13.22
N MET A 374 4.95 -4.27 13.22
CA MET A 374 5.97 -3.65 12.37
C MET A 374 7.18 -3.15 13.17
#